data_35130a6036a9a3fdd7c1daf6d66a3784
#
_entry.id   35130a6036a9a3fdd7c1daf6d66a3784
#
_cell.length_a   1.000
_cell.length_b   1.000
_cell.length_c   1.000
_cell.angle_alpha   90.00
_cell.angle_beta   90.00
_cell.angle_gamma   90.00
#
_symmetry.space_group_name_H-M   'P 1'
#
loop_
_entity.id
_entity.type
_entity.pdbx_description
1 polymer ?
#
loop_
_entity_poly.entity_id
_entity_poly.type
_entity_poly.pdbx_seq_one_letter_code
_entity_poly.pdbx_strand_id
1 'polypeptide(L)'
;GLFRLHDGQWVASQVGAADSVVSLGDVDGWHWGPFESTPPTLSREELAARVGLAWLRGQQAAGGSFGGNVGATLDTVLAGAAAGENMARWRGADGKSPWDYLRKEAATFATRDESRASAGKLALMVAAAGLDPRSFAGQNLVVSMSEVYSPTTGAFGESNWDQAFNMLGWRAAGESVPVTATTLLVQRMNEDGGWGWTAASESDVDTTALAVQALLAAGQPVTSTAVVSGLAYIQAAQNDDGGFPYLPTSPTDISSNSNSTAFAVQAILAAGQDPLGWTAGISATTPVSFLLGQQTAEGGFAFTTPPANDFATRQVIPALLGKTLLIHSKPVARRAALDWLAAQQQPDGSFAGFNPGATADAVLALVAAGRNPASFRSSDGLNALDYLAGEAESYAAQGASAAGKLALAVSAAGQDPRAFSAVDLVDVISATYAITSGQFGAGNSVWDQSWAMLGLRAAGETIPVSATEALEALQAESGG
;
A
#
# COMPACT_ATOMS: atom_id res chain seq x y z
N GLY A 1 19.83 -10.72 19.83
CA GLY A 1 19.98 -12.17 19.80
C GLY A 1 19.35 -12.78 18.56
N LEU A 2 19.69 -14.02 18.24
CA LEU A 2 19.03 -14.84 17.24
C LEU A 2 17.88 -15.60 17.91
N PHE A 3 16.70 -15.54 17.33
CA PHE A 3 15.52 -16.26 17.77
C PHE A 3 14.97 -17.10 16.62
N ARG A 4 14.38 -18.24 16.94
CA ARG A 4 13.63 -19.08 16.00
C ARG A 4 12.18 -19.14 16.41
N LEU A 5 11.28 -18.98 15.46
CA LEU A 5 9.84 -19.13 15.70
C LEU A 5 9.49 -20.63 15.70
N HIS A 6 8.94 -21.13 16.82
CA HIS A 6 8.50 -22.51 16.98
C HIS A 6 7.11 -22.49 17.61
N ASP A 7 6.14 -23.12 16.98
CA ASP A 7 4.73 -23.16 17.42
C ASP A 7 4.16 -21.76 17.78
N GLY A 8 4.48 -20.74 16.98
CA GLY A 8 4.05 -19.37 17.20
C GLY A 8 4.76 -18.62 18.35
N GLN A 9 5.79 -19.20 18.95
CA GLN A 9 6.58 -18.61 20.03
C GLN A 9 8.02 -18.38 19.58
N TRP A 10 8.59 -17.22 19.90
CA TRP A 10 10.01 -16.95 19.68
C TRP A 10 10.86 -17.65 20.75
N VAL A 11 11.71 -18.57 20.34
CA VAL A 11 12.65 -19.27 21.19
C VAL A 11 14.06 -18.77 20.88
N ALA A 12 14.81 -18.36 21.91
CA ALA A 12 16.18 -17.94 21.74
C ALA A 12 17.03 -19.12 21.24
N SER A 13 17.81 -18.88 20.18
CA SER A 13 18.73 -19.88 19.67
C SER A 13 19.87 -20.14 20.67
N GLN A 14 20.14 -21.41 20.91
CA GLN A 14 21.27 -21.84 21.78
C GLN A 14 22.61 -21.81 21.06
N VAL A 15 22.59 -21.61 19.73
CA VAL A 15 23.77 -21.54 18.86
C VAL A 15 23.83 -20.21 18.14
N GLY A 16 25.01 -19.79 17.73
CA GLY A 16 25.22 -18.60 16.92
C GLY A 16 24.66 -18.76 15.50
N ALA A 17 24.52 -17.64 14.77
CA ALA A 17 24.02 -17.67 13.41
C ALA A 17 24.85 -18.53 12.44
N ALA A 18 26.15 -18.63 12.69
CA ALA A 18 27.05 -19.45 11.87
C ALA A 18 26.80 -20.95 12.03
N ASP A 19 26.26 -21.35 13.18
CA ASP A 19 26.05 -22.77 13.54
C ASP A 19 24.54 -23.14 13.47
N SER A 20 23.69 -22.21 13.07
CA SER A 20 22.23 -22.42 12.94
C SER A 20 21.91 -23.07 11.59
N VAL A 21 21.35 -24.28 11.64
CA VAL A 21 20.81 -24.94 10.44
C VAL A 21 19.39 -24.42 10.21
N VAL A 22 19.17 -23.79 9.05
CA VAL A 22 17.85 -23.28 8.65
C VAL A 22 17.24 -24.31 7.69
N SER A 23 16.06 -24.82 8.05
CA SER A 23 15.26 -25.72 7.22
C SER A 23 14.13 -24.95 6.51
N LEU A 24 13.57 -25.54 5.46
CA LEU A 24 12.41 -24.98 4.80
C LEU A 24 11.23 -24.85 5.80
N GLY A 25 10.72 -23.62 5.96
CA GLY A 25 9.65 -23.33 6.93
C GLY A 25 10.15 -22.72 8.25
N ASP A 26 11.45 -22.73 8.53
CA ASP A 26 11.98 -22.02 9.69
C ASP A 26 11.86 -20.51 9.50
N VAL A 27 11.52 -19.79 10.57
CA VAL A 27 11.54 -18.34 10.62
C VAL A 27 12.53 -17.92 11.69
N ASP A 28 13.65 -17.33 11.28
CA ASP A 28 14.66 -16.79 12.17
C ASP A 28 14.51 -15.27 12.30
N GLY A 29 14.55 -14.76 13.54
CA GLY A 29 14.45 -13.34 13.85
C GLY A 29 15.70 -12.81 14.54
N TRP A 30 16.24 -11.68 14.05
CA TRP A 30 17.28 -10.92 14.74
C TRP A 30 16.64 -9.75 15.47
N HIS A 31 16.87 -9.66 16.76
CA HIS A 31 16.36 -8.55 17.56
C HIS A 31 17.51 -7.76 18.19
N TRP A 32 17.53 -6.45 17.92
CA TRP A 32 18.39 -5.48 18.59
C TRP A 32 17.56 -4.76 19.64
N GLY A 33 17.78 -5.06 20.90
CA GLY A 33 17.04 -4.47 22.00
C GLY A 33 17.59 -4.95 23.34
N PRO A 34 16.95 -4.60 24.48
CA PRO A 34 17.29 -5.13 25.78
C PRO A 34 17.33 -6.65 25.76
N PHE A 35 18.21 -7.25 26.55
CA PHE A 35 18.55 -8.69 26.48
C PHE A 35 17.34 -9.63 26.69
N GLU A 36 16.24 -9.13 27.24
CA GLU A 36 15.01 -9.88 27.55
C GLU A 36 13.87 -9.64 26.55
N SER A 37 14.07 -8.77 25.53
CA SER A 37 13.04 -8.51 24.56
C SER A 37 13.05 -9.52 23.42
N THR A 38 11.89 -10.08 23.09
CA THR A 38 11.67 -11.00 21.96
C THR A 38 11.26 -10.24 20.70
N PRO A 39 11.51 -10.79 19.50
CA PRO A 39 10.90 -10.27 18.27
C PRO A 39 9.36 -10.21 18.38
N PRO A 40 8.67 -9.37 17.59
CA PRO A 40 7.21 -9.37 17.54
C PRO A 40 6.68 -10.75 17.20
N THR A 41 5.64 -11.19 17.89
CA THR A 41 4.97 -12.46 17.60
C THR A 41 4.23 -12.33 16.27
N LEU A 42 4.47 -13.27 15.34
CA LEU A 42 3.70 -13.38 14.10
C LEU A 42 2.36 -14.08 14.40
N SER A 43 1.28 -13.67 13.73
CA SER A 43 0.04 -14.43 13.75
C SER A 43 0.19 -15.76 12.98
N ARG A 44 -0.74 -16.70 13.19
CA ARG A 44 -0.77 -17.96 12.39
C ARG A 44 -0.88 -17.69 10.90
N GLU A 45 -1.71 -16.72 10.53
CA GLU A 45 -1.96 -16.30 9.16
C GLU A 45 -0.67 -15.72 8.54
N GLU A 46 0.02 -14.85 9.28
CA GLU A 46 1.28 -14.25 8.81
C GLU A 46 2.38 -15.31 8.67
N LEU A 47 2.48 -16.23 9.62
CA LEU A 47 3.43 -17.35 9.55
C LEU A 47 3.11 -18.24 8.33
N ALA A 48 1.87 -18.66 8.17
CA ALA A 48 1.46 -19.51 7.05
C ALA A 48 1.71 -18.82 5.69
N ALA A 49 1.41 -17.53 5.59
CA ALA A 49 1.68 -16.75 4.38
C ALA A 49 3.18 -16.65 4.07
N ARG A 50 4.05 -16.45 5.07
CA ARG A 50 5.52 -16.40 4.88
C ARG A 50 6.09 -17.75 4.44
N VAL A 51 5.61 -18.85 5.02
CA VAL A 51 5.99 -20.21 4.61
C VAL A 51 5.54 -20.48 3.17
N GLY A 52 4.30 -20.11 2.82
CA GLY A 52 3.78 -20.21 1.43
C GLY A 52 4.62 -19.36 0.45
N LEU A 53 5.06 -18.17 0.87
CA LEU A 53 5.90 -17.30 0.05
C LEU A 53 7.31 -17.90 -0.16
N ALA A 54 7.89 -18.52 0.85
CA ALA A 54 9.16 -19.24 0.73
C ALA A 54 9.04 -20.41 -0.24
N TRP A 55 7.94 -21.17 -0.17
CA TRP A 55 7.63 -22.25 -1.12
C TRP A 55 7.51 -21.69 -2.56
N LEU A 56 6.75 -20.61 -2.78
CA LEU A 56 6.62 -19.96 -4.10
C LEU A 56 7.99 -19.53 -4.64
N ARG A 57 8.85 -18.99 -3.81
CA ARG A 57 10.19 -18.60 -4.22
C ARG A 57 10.98 -19.76 -4.80
N GLY A 58 10.79 -20.97 -4.26
CA GLY A 58 11.37 -22.21 -4.79
C GLY A 58 10.84 -22.61 -6.17
N GLN A 59 9.66 -22.08 -6.59
CA GLN A 59 9.06 -22.36 -7.90
C GLN A 59 9.52 -21.41 -9.00
N GLN A 60 10.44 -20.46 -8.69
CA GLN A 60 10.90 -19.47 -9.68
C GLN A 60 11.67 -20.13 -10.81
N ALA A 61 11.24 -19.93 -12.04
CA ALA A 61 11.98 -20.38 -13.22
C ALA A 61 13.29 -19.61 -13.41
N ALA A 62 14.25 -20.21 -14.10
CA ALA A 62 15.55 -19.64 -14.38
C ALA A 62 15.46 -18.20 -14.92
N GLY A 63 14.58 -17.96 -15.91
CA GLY A 63 14.33 -16.65 -16.51
C GLY A 63 13.57 -15.64 -15.66
N GLY A 64 13.26 -15.96 -14.40
CA GLY A 64 12.60 -15.07 -13.44
C GLY A 64 11.08 -15.20 -13.38
N SER A 65 10.43 -15.95 -14.27
CA SER A 65 8.99 -16.13 -14.32
C SER A 65 8.48 -17.14 -13.28
N PHE A 66 7.16 -17.12 -13.07
CA PHE A 66 6.43 -18.12 -12.30
C PHE A 66 5.33 -18.74 -13.17
N GLY A 67 5.07 -20.04 -13.02
CA GLY A 67 4.07 -20.76 -13.80
C GLY A 67 4.23 -20.63 -15.32
N GLY A 68 5.41 -20.20 -15.80
CA GLY A 68 5.75 -20.06 -17.20
C GLY A 68 5.00 -18.95 -17.96
N ASN A 69 4.26 -18.07 -17.28
CA ASN A 69 3.47 -17.01 -17.94
C ASN A 69 3.40 -15.71 -17.14
N VAL A 70 2.98 -14.64 -17.81
CA VAL A 70 2.90 -13.29 -17.23
C VAL A 70 1.86 -13.22 -16.11
N GLY A 71 0.68 -13.81 -16.30
CA GLY A 71 -0.40 -13.77 -15.31
C GLY A 71 0.03 -14.38 -13.97
N ALA A 72 0.62 -15.56 -14.00
CA ALA A 72 1.15 -16.24 -12.81
C ALA A 72 2.28 -15.44 -12.14
N THR A 73 3.16 -14.82 -12.94
CA THR A 73 4.24 -13.97 -12.42
C THR A 73 3.68 -12.72 -11.75
N LEU A 74 2.64 -12.09 -12.31
CA LEU A 74 1.95 -10.95 -11.71
C LEU A 74 1.29 -11.31 -10.39
N ASP A 75 0.59 -12.45 -10.31
CA ASP A 75 -0.05 -12.91 -9.07
C ASP A 75 1.00 -13.21 -7.98
N THR A 76 2.18 -13.73 -8.36
CA THR A 76 3.30 -13.91 -7.43
C THR A 76 3.87 -12.56 -6.95
N VAL A 77 3.94 -11.56 -7.84
CA VAL A 77 4.34 -10.20 -7.47
C VAL A 77 3.36 -9.60 -6.47
N LEU A 78 2.05 -9.81 -6.65
CA LEU A 78 1.04 -9.36 -5.69
C LEU A 78 1.24 -10.04 -4.32
N ALA A 79 1.45 -11.36 -4.30
CA ALA A 79 1.71 -12.10 -3.07
C ALA A 79 2.97 -11.56 -2.34
N GLY A 80 4.06 -11.33 -3.07
CA GLY A 80 5.27 -10.71 -2.52
C GLY A 80 5.04 -9.28 -2.02
N ALA A 81 4.32 -8.47 -2.78
CA ALA A 81 3.98 -7.09 -2.39
C ALA A 81 3.11 -7.07 -1.12
N ALA A 82 2.15 -7.99 -1.00
CA ALA A 82 1.32 -8.16 0.19
C ALA A 82 2.16 -8.43 1.44
N ALA A 83 3.22 -9.23 1.30
CA ALA A 83 4.16 -9.57 2.37
C ALA A 83 5.25 -8.49 2.60
N GLY A 84 5.27 -7.42 1.82
CA GLY A 84 6.30 -6.38 1.88
C GLY A 84 7.65 -6.79 1.29
N GLU A 85 7.69 -7.85 0.48
CA GLU A 85 8.91 -8.35 -0.14
C GLU A 85 9.40 -7.46 -1.29
N ASN A 86 10.72 -7.37 -1.41
CA ASN A 86 11.34 -6.73 -2.57
C ASN A 86 11.54 -7.77 -3.68
N MET A 87 10.59 -7.87 -4.59
CA MET A 87 10.61 -8.83 -5.70
C MET A 87 11.83 -8.67 -6.65
N ALA A 88 12.52 -7.53 -6.62
CA ALA A 88 13.77 -7.36 -7.38
C ALA A 88 14.93 -8.19 -6.82
N ARG A 89 14.82 -8.66 -5.57
CA ARG A 89 15.83 -9.54 -4.94
C ARG A 89 15.58 -11.03 -5.19
N TRP A 90 14.42 -11.39 -5.70
CA TRP A 90 14.13 -12.76 -6.08
C TRP A 90 14.79 -13.07 -7.40
N ARG A 91 15.69 -14.04 -7.42
CA ARG A 91 16.50 -14.38 -8.59
C ARG A 91 16.34 -15.85 -8.94
N GLY A 92 15.93 -16.12 -10.19
CA GLY A 92 16.02 -17.45 -10.77
C GLY A 92 17.48 -17.86 -11.03
N ALA A 93 17.68 -19.07 -11.52
CA ALA A 93 19.02 -19.63 -11.76
C ALA A 93 19.87 -18.79 -12.72
N ASP A 94 19.25 -18.09 -13.67
CA ASP A 94 19.94 -17.16 -14.61
C ASP A 94 20.17 -15.76 -14.00
N GLY A 95 19.95 -15.56 -12.70
CA GLY A 95 20.05 -14.29 -12.03
C GLY A 95 18.96 -13.29 -12.40
N LYS A 96 17.91 -13.71 -13.12
CA LYS A 96 16.78 -12.86 -13.52
C LYS A 96 15.72 -12.77 -12.44
N SER A 97 15.22 -11.56 -12.22
CA SER A 97 14.10 -11.30 -11.32
C SER A 97 12.75 -11.42 -12.04
N PRO A 98 11.62 -11.49 -11.31
CA PRO A 98 10.30 -11.38 -11.91
C PRO A 98 10.13 -10.11 -12.75
N TRP A 99 10.79 -9.00 -12.34
CA TRP A 99 10.75 -7.75 -13.08
C TRP A 99 11.50 -7.81 -14.41
N ASP A 100 12.60 -8.57 -14.50
CA ASP A 100 13.32 -8.76 -15.76
C ASP A 100 12.44 -9.50 -16.79
N TYR A 101 11.69 -10.50 -16.32
CA TYR A 101 10.71 -11.21 -17.14
C TYR A 101 9.53 -10.30 -17.54
N LEU A 102 8.88 -9.66 -16.55
CA LEU A 102 7.71 -8.83 -16.80
C LEU A 102 8.01 -7.63 -17.70
N ARG A 103 9.17 -6.99 -17.56
CA ARG A 103 9.56 -5.88 -18.45
C ARG A 103 9.71 -6.32 -19.90
N LYS A 104 10.19 -7.52 -20.14
CA LYS A 104 10.31 -8.08 -21.49
C LYS A 104 8.95 -8.33 -22.12
N GLU A 105 7.99 -8.81 -21.33
CA GLU A 105 6.69 -9.26 -21.82
C GLU A 105 5.60 -8.16 -21.74
N ALA A 106 5.87 -7.02 -21.07
CA ALA A 106 4.87 -6.02 -20.71
C ALA A 106 4.08 -5.47 -21.90
N ALA A 107 4.75 -5.11 -22.99
CA ALA A 107 4.10 -4.52 -24.17
C ALA A 107 3.12 -5.51 -24.81
N THR A 108 3.58 -6.73 -25.08
CA THR A 108 2.77 -7.79 -25.69
C THR A 108 1.60 -8.18 -24.77
N PHE A 109 1.85 -8.22 -23.46
CA PHE A 109 0.79 -8.58 -22.49
C PHE A 109 -0.27 -7.49 -22.39
N ALA A 110 0.11 -6.22 -22.31
CA ALA A 110 -0.81 -5.09 -22.13
C ALA A 110 -1.74 -4.88 -23.34
N THR A 111 -1.29 -5.24 -24.54
CA THR A 111 -2.01 -4.97 -25.81
C THR A 111 -2.64 -6.21 -26.43
N ARG A 112 -2.61 -7.37 -25.75
CA ARG A 112 -3.16 -8.60 -26.32
C ARG A 112 -4.69 -8.51 -26.46
N ASP A 113 -5.21 -8.96 -27.60
CA ASP A 113 -6.64 -8.91 -27.94
C ASP A 113 -7.48 -9.93 -27.14
N GLU A 114 -6.88 -11.02 -26.69
CA GLU A 114 -7.55 -12.14 -26.02
C GLU A 114 -8.12 -11.80 -24.64
N SER A 115 -7.61 -10.75 -23.99
CA SER A 115 -8.08 -10.28 -22.68
C SER A 115 -7.81 -8.80 -22.52
N ARG A 116 -8.87 -8.02 -22.52
CA ARG A 116 -8.83 -6.59 -22.25
C ARG A 116 -8.49 -6.24 -20.82
N ALA A 117 -8.54 -7.21 -19.89
CA ALA A 117 -8.11 -7.08 -18.50
C ALA A 117 -6.58 -6.92 -18.34
N SER A 118 -5.79 -7.24 -19.35
CA SER A 118 -4.34 -7.41 -19.23
C SER A 118 -3.62 -6.14 -18.79
N ALA A 119 -3.93 -4.99 -19.38
CA ALA A 119 -3.33 -3.71 -19.00
C ALA A 119 -3.71 -3.33 -17.56
N GLY A 120 -4.98 -3.53 -17.18
CA GLY A 120 -5.48 -3.28 -15.82
C GLY A 120 -4.82 -4.16 -14.78
N LYS A 121 -4.74 -5.47 -15.05
CA LYS A 121 -4.05 -6.41 -14.15
C LYS A 121 -2.57 -6.07 -14.00
N LEU A 122 -1.88 -5.75 -15.10
CA LEU A 122 -0.47 -5.34 -15.05
C LEU A 122 -0.29 -4.06 -14.24
N ALA A 123 -1.14 -3.03 -14.48
CA ALA A 123 -1.08 -1.77 -13.75
C ALA A 123 -1.30 -1.96 -12.24
N LEU A 124 -2.29 -2.78 -11.86
CA LEU A 124 -2.61 -3.10 -10.48
C LEU A 124 -1.41 -3.74 -9.75
N MET A 125 -0.79 -4.76 -10.35
CA MET A 125 0.31 -5.50 -9.73
C MET A 125 1.62 -4.70 -9.69
N VAL A 126 1.88 -3.90 -10.73
CA VAL A 126 3.03 -2.97 -10.79
C VAL A 126 2.91 -1.93 -9.68
N ALA A 127 1.71 -1.33 -9.51
CA ALA A 127 1.44 -0.36 -8.45
C ALA A 127 1.54 -0.98 -7.05
N ALA A 128 1.00 -2.19 -6.84
CA ALA A 128 1.10 -2.91 -5.57
C ALA A 128 2.55 -3.09 -5.10
N ALA A 129 3.46 -3.33 -6.05
CA ALA A 129 4.89 -3.44 -5.78
C ALA A 129 5.63 -2.09 -5.72
N GLY A 130 4.93 -0.97 -5.81
CA GLY A 130 5.50 0.37 -5.67
C GLY A 130 6.15 0.94 -6.92
N LEU A 131 5.91 0.34 -8.08
CA LEU A 131 6.37 0.86 -9.37
C LEU A 131 5.28 1.73 -10.02
N ASP A 132 5.69 2.61 -10.95
CA ASP A 132 4.75 3.51 -11.63
C ASP A 132 4.15 2.85 -12.89
N PRO A 133 2.81 2.61 -12.92
CA PRO A 133 2.14 2.07 -14.09
C PRO A 133 2.23 2.94 -15.35
N ARG A 134 2.49 4.25 -15.19
CA ARG A 134 2.61 5.18 -16.34
C ARG A 134 3.95 5.11 -17.05
N SER A 135 4.93 4.40 -16.47
CA SER A 135 6.28 4.31 -17.04
C SER A 135 6.88 2.92 -16.92
N PHE A 136 6.06 1.88 -16.76
CA PHE A 136 6.56 0.52 -16.60
C PHE A 136 7.02 -0.06 -17.93
N ALA A 137 8.31 -0.41 -18.03
CA ALA A 137 8.91 -1.01 -19.23
C ALA A 137 8.73 -0.18 -20.52
N GLY A 138 8.71 1.15 -20.40
CA GLY A 138 8.45 2.04 -21.52
C GLY A 138 6.98 2.14 -21.95
N GLN A 139 6.07 1.46 -21.23
CA GLN A 139 4.63 1.49 -21.49
C GLN A 139 3.93 2.43 -20.49
N ASN A 140 2.95 3.18 -20.97
CA ASN A 140 1.98 3.88 -20.11
C ASN A 140 0.69 3.05 -20.05
N LEU A 141 0.56 2.25 -18.99
CA LEU A 141 -0.58 1.34 -18.84
C LEU A 141 -1.92 2.08 -18.68
N VAL A 142 -1.91 3.34 -18.22
CA VAL A 142 -3.13 4.17 -18.18
C VAL A 142 -3.60 4.46 -19.61
N VAL A 143 -2.69 4.78 -20.52
CA VAL A 143 -3.02 4.97 -21.95
C VAL A 143 -3.57 3.65 -22.52
N SER A 144 -2.91 2.53 -22.29
CA SER A 144 -3.38 1.21 -22.78
C SER A 144 -4.79 0.86 -22.28
N MET A 145 -5.10 1.15 -21.02
CA MET A 145 -6.46 0.98 -20.49
C MET A 145 -7.46 1.98 -21.13
N SER A 146 -7.02 3.21 -21.41
CA SER A 146 -7.86 4.23 -22.04
C SER A 146 -8.21 3.88 -23.51
N GLU A 147 -7.33 3.22 -24.23
CA GLU A 147 -7.52 2.77 -25.61
C GLU A 147 -8.63 1.70 -25.73
N VAL A 148 -8.82 0.88 -24.69
CA VAL A 148 -9.86 -0.16 -24.66
C VAL A 148 -11.16 0.34 -24.01
N TYR A 149 -11.15 1.50 -23.39
CA TYR A 149 -12.31 2.08 -22.71
C TYR A 149 -13.27 2.76 -23.68
N SER A 150 -14.55 2.43 -23.61
CA SER A 150 -15.62 3.10 -24.33
C SER A 150 -16.34 4.13 -23.43
N PRO A 151 -16.15 5.44 -23.61
CA PRO A 151 -16.82 6.44 -22.80
C PRO A 151 -18.35 6.41 -22.95
N THR A 152 -18.85 5.98 -24.10
CA THR A 152 -20.30 5.92 -24.40
C THR A 152 -20.99 4.81 -23.63
N THR A 153 -20.36 3.63 -23.53
CA THR A 153 -20.95 2.46 -22.85
C THR A 153 -20.41 2.27 -21.46
N GLY A 154 -19.28 2.86 -21.11
CA GLY A 154 -18.55 2.61 -19.87
C GLY A 154 -17.71 1.32 -19.87
N ALA A 155 -17.66 0.60 -21.00
CA ALA A 155 -17.03 -0.72 -21.06
C ALA A 155 -15.51 -0.64 -21.29
N PHE A 156 -14.76 -1.49 -20.59
CA PHE A 156 -13.36 -1.82 -20.88
C PHE A 156 -13.23 -3.10 -21.73
N GLY A 157 -14.28 -3.87 -21.83
CA GLY A 157 -14.35 -5.12 -22.56
C GLY A 157 -15.71 -5.77 -22.38
N GLU A 158 -15.82 -7.01 -22.84
CA GLU A 158 -17.08 -7.75 -22.79
C GLU A 158 -17.30 -8.46 -21.46
N SER A 159 -16.23 -8.91 -20.81
CA SER A 159 -16.30 -9.63 -19.55
C SER A 159 -16.34 -8.70 -18.34
N ASN A 160 -16.91 -9.19 -17.25
CA ASN A 160 -16.84 -8.51 -15.95
C ASN A 160 -15.42 -8.51 -15.37
N TRP A 161 -14.57 -9.46 -15.77
CA TRP A 161 -13.15 -9.46 -15.46
C TRP A 161 -12.40 -8.31 -16.14
N ASP A 162 -12.67 -8.07 -17.44
CA ASP A 162 -12.11 -6.91 -18.14
C ASP A 162 -12.51 -5.62 -17.45
N GLN A 163 -13.78 -5.50 -17.10
CA GLN A 163 -14.33 -4.34 -16.42
C GLN A 163 -13.65 -4.10 -15.08
N ALA A 164 -13.65 -5.11 -14.21
CA ALA A 164 -13.18 -4.98 -12.83
C ALA A 164 -11.66 -4.77 -12.74
N PHE A 165 -10.84 -5.55 -13.50
CA PHE A 165 -9.39 -5.38 -13.46
C PHE A 165 -8.94 -4.03 -14.02
N ASN A 166 -9.60 -3.49 -15.06
CA ASN A 166 -9.24 -2.15 -15.55
C ASN A 166 -9.67 -1.05 -14.56
N MET A 167 -10.83 -1.17 -13.90
CA MET A 167 -11.23 -0.24 -12.84
C MET A 167 -10.22 -0.25 -11.68
N LEU A 168 -9.81 -1.44 -11.21
CA LEU A 168 -8.80 -1.60 -10.17
C LEU A 168 -7.42 -1.08 -10.60
N GLY A 169 -6.99 -1.40 -11.83
CA GLY A 169 -5.72 -0.95 -12.40
C GLY A 169 -5.68 0.58 -12.57
N TRP A 170 -6.78 1.17 -13.02
CA TRP A 170 -6.91 2.62 -13.14
C TRP A 170 -6.80 3.29 -11.76
N ARG A 171 -7.53 2.75 -10.78
CA ARG A 171 -7.45 3.24 -9.41
C ARG A 171 -6.06 3.08 -8.80
N ALA A 172 -5.40 1.95 -9.05
CA ALA A 172 -4.03 1.68 -8.59
C ALA A 172 -3.01 2.64 -9.22
N ALA A 173 -3.25 3.11 -10.44
CA ALA A 173 -2.46 4.15 -11.09
C ALA A 173 -2.76 5.57 -10.57
N GLY A 174 -3.71 5.73 -9.63
CA GLY A 174 -4.10 7.02 -9.05
C GLY A 174 -5.16 7.76 -9.86
N GLU A 175 -5.78 7.12 -10.87
CA GLU A 175 -6.84 7.74 -11.66
C GLU A 175 -8.21 7.56 -11.01
N SER A 176 -9.12 8.50 -11.29
CA SER A 176 -10.51 8.37 -10.91
C SER A 176 -11.24 7.44 -11.88
N VAL A 177 -11.89 6.41 -11.37
CA VAL A 177 -12.70 5.51 -12.21
C VAL A 177 -13.90 6.27 -12.76
N PRO A 178 -14.15 6.25 -14.09
CA PRO A 178 -15.31 6.93 -14.69
C PRO A 178 -16.62 6.40 -14.13
N VAL A 179 -17.56 7.31 -13.87
CA VAL A 179 -18.89 6.96 -13.35
C VAL A 179 -19.62 5.99 -14.29
N THR A 180 -19.47 6.16 -15.62
CA THR A 180 -20.05 5.27 -16.63
C THR A 180 -19.52 3.84 -16.52
N ALA A 181 -18.22 3.65 -16.20
CA ALA A 181 -17.65 2.33 -15.98
C ALA A 181 -18.23 1.65 -14.73
N THR A 182 -18.38 2.41 -13.65
CA THR A 182 -19.02 1.93 -12.41
C THR A 182 -20.48 1.57 -12.63
N THR A 183 -21.22 2.44 -13.34
CA THR A 183 -22.64 2.22 -13.68
C THR A 183 -22.80 0.94 -14.50
N LEU A 184 -21.96 0.71 -15.50
CA LEU A 184 -22.02 -0.50 -16.30
C LEU A 184 -21.79 -1.77 -15.47
N LEU A 185 -20.80 -1.77 -14.57
CA LEU A 185 -20.55 -2.93 -13.70
C LEU A 185 -21.75 -3.21 -12.79
N VAL A 186 -22.41 -2.16 -12.25
CA VAL A 186 -23.66 -2.30 -11.48
C VAL A 186 -24.78 -2.88 -12.34
N GLN A 187 -24.94 -2.42 -13.59
CA GLN A 187 -25.98 -2.93 -14.51
C GLN A 187 -25.75 -4.38 -14.94
N ARG A 188 -24.53 -4.88 -14.86
CA ARG A 188 -24.19 -6.29 -15.18
C ARG A 188 -24.37 -7.25 -14.01
N MET A 189 -24.84 -6.77 -12.86
CA MET A 189 -25.20 -7.60 -11.73
C MET A 189 -26.42 -8.47 -12.08
N ASN A 190 -26.35 -9.76 -11.78
CA ASN A 190 -27.45 -10.68 -11.97
C ASN A 190 -28.55 -10.51 -10.90
N GLU A 191 -29.73 -11.10 -11.12
CA GLU A 191 -30.87 -11.01 -10.19
C GLU A 191 -30.56 -11.62 -8.81
N ASP A 192 -29.62 -12.56 -8.72
CA ASP A 192 -29.17 -13.18 -7.47
C ASP A 192 -28.18 -12.29 -6.67
N GLY A 193 -27.85 -11.13 -7.21
CA GLY A 193 -26.93 -10.17 -6.58
C GLY A 193 -25.46 -10.41 -6.87
N GLY A 194 -25.10 -11.45 -7.59
CA GLY A 194 -23.74 -11.78 -8.01
C GLY A 194 -23.38 -11.30 -9.41
N TRP A 195 -22.17 -11.61 -9.83
CA TRP A 195 -21.67 -11.43 -11.20
C TRP A 195 -21.07 -12.71 -11.71
N GLY A 196 -21.36 -13.06 -12.96
CA GLY A 196 -20.66 -14.12 -13.68
C GLY A 196 -19.56 -13.55 -14.57
N TRP A 197 -18.84 -14.41 -15.28
CA TRP A 197 -17.76 -14.03 -16.21
C TRP A 197 -18.19 -12.95 -17.22
N THR A 198 -19.38 -13.07 -17.78
CA THR A 198 -20.05 -12.04 -18.60
C THR A 198 -21.40 -11.70 -18.00
N ALA A 199 -22.08 -10.66 -18.51
CA ALA A 199 -23.44 -10.33 -18.11
C ALA A 199 -24.49 -11.42 -18.40
N ALA A 200 -24.16 -12.40 -19.24
CA ALA A 200 -25.04 -13.52 -19.57
C ALA A 200 -24.67 -14.84 -18.85
N SER A 201 -23.57 -14.83 -18.10
CA SER A 201 -23.10 -16.00 -17.35
C SER A 201 -23.76 -16.05 -15.97
N GLU A 202 -23.94 -17.28 -15.44
CA GLU A 202 -24.28 -17.47 -14.03
C GLU A 202 -23.27 -16.78 -13.12
N SER A 203 -23.75 -16.31 -11.98
CA SER A 203 -22.90 -15.70 -10.97
C SER A 203 -21.92 -16.71 -10.38
N ASP A 204 -20.68 -16.30 -10.24
CA ASP A 204 -19.65 -17.06 -9.55
C ASP A 204 -18.98 -16.25 -8.43
N VAL A 205 -18.37 -16.94 -7.47
CA VAL A 205 -17.77 -16.29 -6.29
C VAL A 205 -16.59 -15.41 -6.67
N ASP A 206 -15.74 -15.85 -7.60
CA ASP A 206 -14.51 -15.13 -7.98
C ASP A 206 -14.85 -13.82 -8.67
N THR A 207 -15.75 -13.87 -9.66
CA THR A 207 -16.18 -12.66 -10.40
C THR A 207 -16.97 -11.71 -9.50
N THR A 208 -17.83 -12.24 -8.63
CA THR A 208 -18.57 -11.41 -7.66
C THR A 208 -17.61 -10.72 -6.68
N ALA A 209 -16.66 -11.44 -6.13
CA ALA A 209 -15.65 -10.87 -5.23
C ALA A 209 -14.77 -9.81 -5.92
N LEU A 210 -14.41 -10.03 -7.17
CA LEU A 210 -13.66 -9.06 -7.98
C LEU A 210 -14.50 -7.80 -8.26
N ALA A 211 -15.78 -7.97 -8.64
CA ALA A 211 -16.70 -6.85 -8.91
C ALA A 211 -16.92 -5.99 -7.65
N VAL A 212 -17.15 -6.60 -6.48
CA VAL A 212 -17.28 -5.90 -5.19
C VAL A 212 -16.04 -5.06 -4.91
N GLN A 213 -14.84 -5.63 -5.05
CA GLN A 213 -13.58 -4.90 -4.84
C GLN A 213 -13.43 -3.73 -5.83
N ALA A 214 -13.80 -3.91 -7.10
CA ALA A 214 -13.72 -2.87 -8.12
C ALA A 214 -14.71 -1.73 -7.86
N LEU A 215 -15.93 -2.03 -7.42
CA LEU A 215 -16.94 -1.04 -7.05
C LEU A 215 -16.50 -0.19 -5.84
N LEU A 216 -15.99 -0.84 -4.82
CA LEU A 216 -15.44 -0.16 -3.62
C LEU A 216 -14.23 0.71 -3.98
N ALA A 217 -13.32 0.21 -4.81
CA ALA A 217 -12.17 0.96 -5.30
C ALA A 217 -12.59 2.19 -6.14
N ALA A 218 -13.70 2.10 -6.86
CA ALA A 218 -14.30 3.21 -7.61
C ALA A 218 -15.04 4.23 -6.73
N GLY A 219 -15.08 4.01 -5.42
CA GLY A 219 -15.70 4.92 -4.45
C GLY A 219 -17.18 4.66 -4.19
N GLN A 220 -17.72 3.50 -4.61
CA GLN A 220 -19.08 3.13 -4.21
C GLN A 220 -19.11 2.90 -2.68
N PRO A 221 -20.14 3.43 -1.99
CA PRO A 221 -20.28 3.17 -0.56
C PRO A 221 -20.49 1.68 -0.28
N VAL A 222 -19.95 1.20 0.85
CA VAL A 222 -20.19 -0.19 1.32
C VAL A 222 -21.69 -0.50 1.49
N THR A 223 -22.50 0.53 1.71
CA THR A 223 -23.97 0.44 1.85
C THR A 223 -24.71 0.51 0.52
N SER A 224 -24.03 0.64 -0.62
CA SER A 224 -24.69 0.64 -1.93
C SER A 224 -25.31 -0.72 -2.21
N THR A 225 -26.49 -0.72 -2.88
CA THR A 225 -27.23 -1.96 -3.17
C THR A 225 -26.35 -3.00 -3.85
N ALA A 226 -25.54 -2.61 -4.85
CA ALA A 226 -24.68 -3.55 -5.57
C ALA A 226 -23.63 -4.20 -4.68
N VAL A 227 -22.97 -3.44 -3.80
CA VAL A 227 -21.97 -4.00 -2.86
C VAL A 227 -22.64 -4.90 -1.83
N VAL A 228 -23.78 -4.47 -1.26
CA VAL A 228 -24.52 -5.27 -0.28
C VAL A 228 -25.03 -6.57 -0.88
N SER A 229 -25.59 -6.54 -2.10
CA SER A 229 -26.07 -7.73 -2.79
C SER A 229 -24.93 -8.69 -3.13
N GLY A 230 -23.79 -8.17 -3.63
CA GLY A 230 -22.61 -8.99 -3.90
C GLY A 230 -22.04 -9.68 -2.68
N LEU A 231 -21.96 -8.97 -1.54
CA LEU A 231 -21.55 -9.57 -0.28
C LEU A 231 -22.56 -10.61 0.22
N ALA A 232 -23.87 -10.38 0.05
CA ALA A 232 -24.91 -11.33 0.40
C ALA A 232 -24.83 -12.60 -0.47
N TYR A 233 -24.56 -12.45 -1.77
CA TYR A 233 -24.31 -13.60 -2.68
C TYR A 233 -23.11 -14.41 -2.20
N ILE A 234 -21.97 -13.77 -1.90
CA ILE A 234 -20.78 -14.46 -1.38
C ILE A 234 -21.12 -15.15 -0.06
N GLN A 235 -21.83 -14.51 0.87
CA GLN A 235 -22.19 -15.12 2.15
C GLN A 235 -23.08 -16.35 1.97
N ALA A 236 -24.03 -16.31 1.05
CA ALA A 236 -24.91 -17.43 0.74
C ALA A 236 -24.18 -18.63 0.08
N ALA A 237 -23.02 -18.36 -0.55
CA ALA A 237 -22.18 -19.37 -1.18
C ALA A 237 -21.21 -20.07 -0.22
N GLN A 238 -21.13 -19.63 1.05
CA GLN A 238 -20.20 -20.20 2.03
C GLN A 238 -20.60 -21.62 2.44
N ASN A 239 -19.68 -22.57 2.29
CA ASN A 239 -19.86 -23.96 2.70
C ASN A 239 -19.61 -24.14 4.22
N ASP A 240 -20.09 -25.27 4.76
CA ASP A 240 -19.95 -25.62 6.19
C ASP A 240 -18.49 -25.76 6.67
N ASP A 241 -17.54 -25.96 5.76
CA ASP A 241 -16.11 -25.98 6.06
C ASP A 241 -15.48 -24.58 6.16
N GLY A 242 -16.28 -23.54 5.96
CA GLY A 242 -15.89 -22.11 6.00
C GLY A 242 -15.37 -21.59 4.67
N GLY A 243 -15.05 -22.45 3.71
CA GLY A 243 -14.57 -22.07 2.39
C GLY A 243 -15.68 -21.74 1.40
N PHE A 244 -15.29 -21.45 0.16
CA PHE A 244 -16.20 -21.08 -0.92
C PHE A 244 -15.92 -21.92 -2.17
N PRO A 245 -16.97 -22.40 -2.88
CA PRO A 245 -16.85 -22.98 -4.20
C PRO A 245 -16.66 -21.88 -5.25
N TYR A 246 -16.21 -22.24 -6.44
CA TYR A 246 -16.21 -21.31 -7.58
C TYR A 246 -17.66 -21.00 -8.00
N LEU A 247 -18.45 -22.03 -8.27
CA LEU A 247 -19.84 -21.91 -8.75
C LEU A 247 -20.76 -22.64 -7.76
N PRO A 248 -21.46 -21.92 -6.85
CA PRO A 248 -22.31 -22.56 -5.82
C PRO A 248 -23.54 -23.26 -6.39
N THR A 249 -23.91 -22.98 -7.63
CA THR A 249 -25.02 -23.62 -8.36
C THR A 249 -24.58 -24.82 -9.21
N SER A 250 -23.28 -25.17 -9.18
CA SER A 250 -22.76 -26.29 -9.99
C SER A 250 -23.44 -27.62 -9.65
N PRO A 251 -23.96 -28.33 -10.64
CA PRO A 251 -24.54 -29.67 -10.38
C PRO A 251 -23.47 -30.75 -10.13
N THR A 252 -22.20 -30.47 -10.36
CA THR A 252 -21.13 -31.49 -10.35
C THR A 252 -20.05 -31.21 -9.30
N ASP A 253 -19.80 -29.97 -8.94
CA ASP A 253 -18.76 -29.61 -7.98
C ASP A 253 -19.08 -28.28 -7.26
N ILE A 254 -19.45 -28.41 -6.01
CA ILE A 254 -19.68 -27.28 -5.07
C ILE A 254 -18.63 -27.28 -3.96
N SER A 255 -17.50 -27.97 -4.16
CA SER A 255 -16.45 -28.07 -3.15
C SER A 255 -15.77 -26.71 -2.97
N SER A 256 -15.46 -26.40 -1.73
CA SER A 256 -14.63 -25.24 -1.41
C SER A 256 -13.24 -25.38 -2.01
N ASN A 257 -12.71 -24.29 -2.52
CA ASN A 257 -11.34 -24.24 -3.00
C ASN A 257 -10.61 -22.98 -2.51
N SER A 258 -9.28 -23.05 -2.49
CA SER A 258 -8.44 -22.00 -1.95
C SER A 258 -8.54 -20.68 -2.74
N ASN A 259 -8.75 -20.74 -4.06
CA ASN A 259 -8.82 -19.55 -4.91
C ASN A 259 -10.07 -18.74 -4.64
N SER A 260 -11.25 -19.37 -4.75
CA SER A 260 -12.53 -18.71 -4.51
C SER A 260 -12.63 -18.23 -3.08
N THR A 261 -12.11 -19.00 -2.11
CA THR A 261 -12.06 -18.57 -0.72
C THR A 261 -11.15 -17.35 -0.54
N ALA A 262 -9.99 -17.30 -1.19
CA ALA A 262 -9.10 -16.14 -1.12
C ALA A 262 -9.73 -14.88 -1.76
N PHE A 263 -10.41 -15.02 -2.92
CA PHE A 263 -11.15 -13.90 -3.53
C PHE A 263 -12.28 -13.39 -2.62
N ALA A 264 -13.05 -14.30 -2.01
CA ALA A 264 -14.10 -13.95 -1.06
C ALA A 264 -13.52 -13.19 0.15
N VAL A 265 -12.44 -13.70 0.77
CA VAL A 265 -11.74 -13.01 1.88
C VAL A 265 -11.31 -11.60 1.47
N GLN A 266 -10.76 -11.42 0.27
CA GLN A 266 -10.34 -10.11 -0.20
C GLN A 266 -11.52 -9.14 -0.41
N ALA A 267 -12.69 -9.63 -0.86
CA ALA A 267 -13.90 -8.81 -0.97
C ALA A 267 -14.46 -8.41 0.39
N ILE A 268 -14.47 -9.33 1.36
CA ILE A 268 -14.86 -9.09 2.75
C ILE A 268 -13.99 -7.99 3.36
N LEU A 269 -12.66 -8.13 3.22
CA LEU A 269 -11.70 -7.14 3.69
C LEU A 269 -11.87 -5.77 3.00
N ALA A 270 -12.14 -5.74 1.68
CA ALA A 270 -12.38 -4.51 0.95
C ALA A 270 -13.63 -3.78 1.44
N ALA A 271 -14.63 -4.52 1.89
CA ALA A 271 -15.84 -3.97 2.53
C ALA A 271 -15.63 -3.52 3.99
N GLY A 272 -14.41 -3.64 4.53
CA GLY A 272 -14.09 -3.30 5.91
C GLY A 272 -14.65 -4.28 6.93
N GLN A 273 -15.03 -5.49 6.51
CA GLN A 273 -15.51 -6.55 7.39
C GLN A 273 -14.39 -7.50 7.80
N ASP A 274 -14.58 -8.16 8.95
CA ASP A 274 -13.63 -9.16 9.45
C ASP A 274 -13.97 -10.55 8.92
N PRO A 275 -13.09 -11.20 8.11
CA PRO A 275 -13.32 -12.57 7.64
C PRO A 275 -13.43 -13.61 8.76
N LEU A 276 -12.90 -13.33 9.96
CA LEU A 276 -13.07 -14.19 11.13
C LEU A 276 -14.50 -14.16 11.69
N GLY A 277 -15.27 -13.12 11.36
CA GLY A 277 -16.70 -13.02 11.72
C GLY A 277 -17.63 -13.78 10.77
N TRP A 278 -17.13 -14.23 9.61
CA TRP A 278 -17.91 -15.02 8.64
C TRP A 278 -17.81 -16.50 8.96
N THR A 279 -18.76 -16.99 9.76
CA THR A 279 -18.78 -18.37 10.25
C THR A 279 -19.84 -19.18 9.56
N ALA A 280 -19.53 -20.45 9.24
CA ALA A 280 -20.45 -21.42 8.66
C ALA A 280 -20.39 -22.76 9.39
N GLY A 281 -21.43 -23.56 9.19
CA GLY A 281 -21.57 -24.88 9.78
C GLY A 281 -21.68 -24.89 11.31
N ILE A 282 -21.83 -26.10 11.86
CA ILE A 282 -21.96 -26.32 13.33
C ILE A 282 -20.64 -25.96 14.06
N SER A 283 -19.51 -26.15 13.40
CA SER A 283 -18.18 -25.90 13.96
C SER A 283 -17.76 -24.43 13.91
N ALA A 284 -18.63 -23.52 13.40
CA ALA A 284 -18.35 -22.11 13.21
C ALA A 284 -17.00 -21.87 12.48
N THR A 285 -16.74 -22.65 11.42
CA THR A 285 -15.54 -22.52 10.60
C THR A 285 -15.54 -21.21 9.80
N THR A 286 -14.37 -20.61 9.63
CA THR A 286 -14.20 -19.34 8.95
C THR A 286 -13.43 -19.51 7.65
N PRO A 287 -13.53 -18.55 6.68
CA PRO A 287 -12.71 -18.59 5.46
C PRO A 287 -11.21 -18.63 5.76
N VAL A 288 -10.77 -17.94 6.80
CA VAL A 288 -9.37 -17.95 7.22
C VAL A 288 -8.96 -19.32 7.75
N SER A 289 -9.82 -19.98 8.59
CA SER A 289 -9.55 -21.33 9.09
C SER A 289 -9.50 -22.37 7.96
N PHE A 290 -10.36 -22.23 6.95
CA PHE A 290 -10.32 -23.06 5.75
C PHE A 290 -8.97 -22.88 5.02
N LEU A 291 -8.58 -21.65 4.72
CA LEU A 291 -7.31 -21.37 4.02
C LEU A 291 -6.10 -21.91 4.78
N LEU A 292 -6.05 -21.72 6.11
CA LEU A 292 -4.98 -22.27 6.95
C LEU A 292 -4.93 -23.81 6.88
N GLY A 293 -6.10 -24.47 6.80
CA GLY A 293 -6.22 -25.92 6.65
C GLY A 293 -5.71 -26.46 5.30
N GLN A 294 -5.60 -25.59 4.27
CA GLN A 294 -5.09 -25.97 2.95
C GLN A 294 -3.56 -25.95 2.86
N GLN A 295 -2.84 -25.49 3.91
CA GLN A 295 -1.38 -25.49 3.86
C GLN A 295 -0.83 -26.92 3.93
N THR A 296 0.03 -27.27 2.97
CA THR A 296 0.65 -28.59 2.88
C THR A 296 1.96 -28.66 3.67
N ALA A 297 2.46 -29.86 3.89
CA ALA A 297 3.74 -30.06 4.59
C ALA A 297 4.93 -29.42 3.87
N GLU A 298 4.85 -29.22 2.55
CA GLU A 298 5.86 -28.56 1.75
C GLU A 298 5.80 -27.02 1.88
N GLY A 299 4.77 -26.49 2.54
CA GLY A 299 4.61 -25.08 2.83
C GLY A 299 3.71 -24.28 1.87
N GLY A 300 3.46 -24.79 0.67
CA GLY A 300 2.47 -24.21 -0.25
C GLY A 300 1.04 -24.57 0.14
N PHE A 301 0.07 -23.99 -0.57
CA PHE A 301 -1.36 -24.27 -0.33
C PHE A 301 -1.94 -25.16 -1.43
N ALA A 302 -2.73 -26.14 -1.05
CA ALA A 302 -3.49 -26.97 -1.97
C ALA A 302 -4.63 -26.16 -2.60
N PHE A 303 -5.09 -26.54 -3.79
CA PHE A 303 -6.29 -25.97 -4.40
C PHE A 303 -7.57 -26.43 -3.66
N THR A 304 -7.78 -27.73 -3.58
CA THR A 304 -8.82 -28.41 -2.77
C THR A 304 -8.20 -29.45 -1.86
N THR A 305 -7.25 -30.21 -2.37
CA THR A 305 -6.55 -31.28 -1.66
C THR A 305 -5.07 -31.28 -2.07
N PRO A 306 -4.14 -31.80 -1.23
CA PRO A 306 -2.73 -31.94 -1.59
C PRO A 306 -2.52 -32.62 -2.94
N PRO A 307 -1.45 -32.30 -3.66
CA PRO A 307 -0.28 -31.52 -3.24
C PRO A 307 -0.49 -30.01 -3.30
N ALA A 308 0.52 -29.25 -2.87
CA ALA A 308 0.56 -27.80 -3.01
C ALA A 308 0.40 -27.36 -4.48
N ASN A 309 -0.38 -26.32 -4.68
CA ASN A 309 -0.68 -25.76 -5.98
C ASN A 309 -0.15 -24.31 -6.05
N ASP A 310 0.62 -23.98 -7.08
CA ASP A 310 1.25 -22.68 -7.21
C ASP A 310 0.23 -21.55 -7.46
N PHE A 311 -0.86 -21.81 -8.17
CA PHE A 311 -1.95 -20.87 -8.37
C PHE A 311 -2.70 -20.59 -7.06
N ALA A 312 -3.07 -21.62 -6.30
CA ALA A 312 -3.69 -21.49 -4.99
C ALA A 312 -2.78 -20.72 -4.03
N THR A 313 -1.50 -21.08 -3.96
CA THR A 313 -0.56 -20.44 -3.04
C THR A 313 -0.42 -18.93 -3.30
N ARG A 314 -0.38 -18.49 -4.57
CA ARG A 314 -0.33 -17.07 -4.93
C ARG A 314 -1.56 -16.30 -4.46
N GLN A 315 -2.74 -16.90 -4.53
CA GLN A 315 -4.00 -16.24 -4.17
C GLN A 315 -4.22 -16.20 -2.65
N VAL A 316 -3.84 -17.25 -1.94
CA VAL A 316 -4.03 -17.37 -0.48
C VAL A 316 -3.19 -16.38 0.31
N ILE A 317 -1.93 -16.14 -0.11
CA ILE A 317 -1.00 -15.29 0.65
C ILE A 317 -1.54 -13.88 0.90
N PRO A 318 -2.02 -13.11 -0.11
CA PRO A 318 -2.59 -11.79 0.15
C PRO A 318 -3.80 -11.84 1.10
N ALA A 319 -4.67 -12.83 0.95
CA ALA A 319 -5.86 -12.98 1.78
C ALA A 319 -5.49 -13.21 3.26
N LEU A 320 -4.57 -14.14 3.57
CA LEU A 320 -4.09 -14.40 4.92
C LEU A 320 -3.36 -13.20 5.54
N LEU A 321 -2.70 -12.37 4.72
CA LEU A 321 -2.05 -11.14 5.17
C LEU A 321 -3.03 -9.96 5.31
N GLY A 322 -4.33 -10.19 5.19
CA GLY A 322 -5.34 -9.15 5.32
C GLY A 322 -5.27 -8.09 4.22
N LYS A 323 -4.84 -8.45 3.00
CA LYS A 323 -4.71 -7.55 1.85
C LYS A 323 -5.80 -7.81 0.82
N THR A 324 -6.31 -6.73 0.27
CA THR A 324 -7.18 -6.73 -0.91
C THR A 324 -6.35 -6.76 -2.19
N LEU A 325 -6.97 -6.88 -3.36
CA LEU A 325 -6.27 -6.73 -4.64
C LEU A 325 -5.66 -5.33 -4.80
N LEU A 326 -6.33 -4.29 -4.32
CA LEU A 326 -5.81 -2.93 -4.35
C LEU A 326 -4.89 -2.69 -3.14
N ILE A 327 -3.63 -3.05 -3.28
CA ILE A 327 -2.60 -2.77 -2.28
C ILE A 327 -2.08 -1.35 -2.50
N HIS A 328 -2.26 -0.48 -1.52
CA HIS A 328 -1.65 0.85 -1.54
C HIS A 328 -0.19 0.75 -1.10
N SER A 329 0.72 0.65 -2.05
CA SER A 329 2.15 0.73 -1.77
C SER A 329 2.53 2.14 -1.29
N LYS A 330 3.60 2.25 -0.46
CA LYS A 330 4.10 3.56 0.00
C LYS A 330 4.32 4.57 -1.14
N PRO A 331 4.91 4.21 -2.31
CA PRO A 331 5.04 5.12 -3.46
C PRO A 331 3.70 5.57 -4.05
N VAL A 332 2.70 4.68 -4.15
CA VAL A 332 1.36 5.04 -4.66
C VAL A 332 0.63 5.94 -3.67
N ALA A 333 0.66 5.61 -2.37
CA ALA A 333 0.09 6.45 -1.33
C ALA A 333 0.75 7.84 -1.31
N ARG A 334 2.08 7.90 -1.43
CA ARG A 334 2.82 9.16 -1.54
C ARG A 334 2.37 9.98 -2.76
N ARG A 335 2.18 9.34 -3.92
CA ARG A 335 1.72 10.02 -5.13
C ARG A 335 0.32 10.57 -4.96
N ALA A 336 -0.63 9.77 -4.48
CA ALA A 336 -1.98 10.21 -4.22
C ALA A 336 -2.03 11.40 -3.24
N ALA A 337 -1.18 11.37 -2.19
CA ALA A 337 -1.03 12.49 -1.25
C ALA A 337 -0.48 13.74 -1.94
N LEU A 338 0.49 13.60 -2.85
CA LEU A 338 1.04 14.74 -3.62
C LEU A 338 0.01 15.31 -4.61
N ASP A 339 -0.75 14.46 -5.29
CA ASP A 339 -1.82 14.90 -6.21
C ASP A 339 -2.94 15.62 -5.44
N TRP A 340 -3.31 15.10 -4.26
CA TRP A 340 -4.24 15.78 -3.35
C TRP A 340 -3.69 17.12 -2.88
N LEU A 341 -2.41 17.17 -2.47
CA LEU A 341 -1.77 18.40 -2.04
C LEU A 341 -1.74 19.44 -3.16
N ALA A 342 -1.48 19.02 -4.41
CA ALA A 342 -1.52 19.90 -5.57
C ALA A 342 -2.91 20.56 -5.74
N ALA A 343 -3.98 19.79 -5.52
CA ALA A 343 -5.35 20.29 -5.61
C ALA A 343 -5.71 21.29 -4.48
N GLN A 344 -4.95 21.32 -3.38
CA GLN A 344 -5.16 22.25 -2.25
C GLN A 344 -4.38 23.56 -2.40
N GLN A 345 -3.45 23.66 -3.36
CA GLN A 345 -2.64 24.84 -3.53
C GLN A 345 -3.49 26.02 -4.03
N GLN A 346 -3.40 27.15 -3.34
CA GLN A 346 -4.10 28.38 -3.70
C GLN A 346 -3.39 29.10 -4.86
N PRO A 347 -4.06 30.01 -5.58
CA PRO A 347 -3.46 30.74 -6.70
C PRO A 347 -2.17 31.49 -6.33
N ASP A 348 -2.06 32.04 -5.12
CA ASP A 348 -0.88 32.73 -4.60
C ASP A 348 0.28 31.80 -4.17
N GLY A 349 0.14 30.49 -4.37
CA GLY A 349 1.13 29.48 -4.00
C GLY A 349 0.98 28.93 -2.58
N SER A 350 0.12 29.52 -1.74
CA SER A 350 -0.11 29.07 -0.35
C SER A 350 -0.91 27.78 -0.26
N PHE A 351 -0.96 27.24 0.97
CA PHE A 351 -1.79 26.11 1.35
C PHE A 351 -2.67 26.45 2.57
N ALA A 352 -3.79 25.74 2.73
CA ALA A 352 -4.71 25.88 3.87
C ALA A 352 -5.17 27.32 4.14
N GLY A 353 -5.59 28.03 3.09
CA GLY A 353 -6.21 29.33 3.22
C GLY A 353 -5.28 30.44 3.69
N PHE A 354 -4.16 30.63 3.00
CA PHE A 354 -3.19 31.71 3.27
C PHE A 354 -2.46 31.58 4.62
N ASN A 355 -2.13 30.35 5.04
CA ASN A 355 -1.45 30.10 6.30
C ASN A 355 0.04 29.79 6.08
N PRO A 356 0.98 30.65 6.52
CA PRO A 356 2.42 30.42 6.34
C PRO A 356 2.91 29.15 7.02
N GLY A 357 2.38 28.82 8.21
CA GLY A 357 2.74 27.60 8.94
C GLY A 357 2.34 26.32 8.21
N ALA A 358 1.13 26.27 7.65
CA ALA A 358 0.66 25.14 6.86
C ALA A 358 1.40 25.07 5.50
N THR A 359 1.73 26.22 4.92
CA THR A 359 2.53 26.30 3.69
C THR A 359 3.95 25.77 3.91
N ALA A 360 4.57 26.08 5.06
CA ALA A 360 5.86 25.50 5.45
C ALA A 360 5.79 23.97 5.63
N ASP A 361 4.70 23.45 6.22
CA ASP A 361 4.47 22.01 6.31
C ASP A 361 4.33 21.35 4.93
N ALA A 362 3.65 22.00 3.99
CA ALA A 362 3.54 21.54 2.61
C ALA A 362 4.92 21.50 1.91
N VAL A 363 5.77 22.50 2.11
CA VAL A 363 7.17 22.50 1.62
C VAL A 363 7.93 21.29 2.16
N LEU A 364 7.86 21.03 3.47
CA LEU A 364 8.53 19.89 4.10
C LEU A 364 7.99 18.55 3.56
N ALA A 365 6.68 18.44 3.36
CA ALA A 365 6.06 17.26 2.79
C ALA A 365 6.51 17.00 1.33
N LEU A 366 6.59 18.05 0.51
CA LEU A 366 7.10 17.99 -0.87
C LEU A 366 8.55 17.51 -0.92
N VAL A 367 9.42 18.10 -0.08
CA VAL A 367 10.83 17.71 0.01
C VAL A 367 10.98 16.25 0.49
N ALA A 368 10.27 15.87 1.53
CA ALA A 368 10.27 14.49 2.05
C ALA A 368 9.78 13.47 1.00
N ALA A 369 8.90 13.90 0.09
CA ALA A 369 8.44 13.11 -1.04
C ALA A 369 9.41 13.13 -2.24
N GLY A 370 10.56 13.79 -2.13
CA GLY A 370 11.55 13.92 -3.21
C GLY A 370 11.12 14.86 -4.33
N ARG A 371 10.23 15.83 -4.04
CA ARG A 371 9.78 16.84 -5.00
C ARG A 371 10.47 18.17 -4.71
N ASN A 372 10.80 18.89 -5.78
CA ASN A 372 11.31 20.25 -5.62
C ASN A 372 10.12 21.23 -5.41
N PRO A 373 9.99 21.89 -4.25
CA PRO A 373 8.90 22.84 -3.98
C PRO A 373 8.81 23.97 -5.01
N ALA A 374 9.94 24.45 -5.54
CA ALA A 374 9.97 25.51 -6.55
C ALA A 374 9.35 25.09 -7.90
N SER A 375 9.31 23.80 -8.21
CA SER A 375 8.68 23.28 -9.42
C SER A 375 7.18 22.97 -9.25
N PHE A 376 6.67 23.03 -8.03
CA PHE A 376 5.28 22.74 -7.68
C PHE A 376 4.48 24.07 -7.68
N ARG A 377 3.77 24.34 -8.78
CA ARG A 377 3.19 25.66 -9.05
C ARG A 377 1.67 25.65 -9.06
N SER A 378 1.10 26.73 -8.55
CA SER A 378 -0.32 27.05 -8.57
C SER A 378 -0.82 27.44 -9.97
N SER A 379 -2.12 27.70 -10.10
CA SER A 379 -2.74 28.25 -11.32
C SER A 379 -2.12 29.55 -11.81
N ASP A 380 -1.65 30.40 -10.88
CA ASP A 380 -1.02 31.70 -11.20
C ASP A 380 0.49 31.60 -11.40
N GLY A 381 1.03 30.36 -11.38
CA GLY A 381 2.43 30.08 -11.59
C GLY A 381 3.32 30.32 -10.38
N LEU A 382 2.75 30.67 -9.22
CA LEU A 382 3.45 30.86 -7.95
C LEU A 382 3.64 29.52 -7.23
N ASN A 383 4.71 29.40 -6.46
CA ASN A 383 4.98 28.23 -5.64
C ASN A 383 4.94 28.59 -4.13
N ALA A 384 5.01 27.56 -3.29
CA ALA A 384 4.97 27.73 -1.83
C ALA A 384 6.09 28.63 -1.29
N LEU A 385 7.28 28.61 -1.91
CA LEU A 385 8.40 29.46 -1.48
C LEU A 385 8.18 30.92 -1.88
N ASP A 386 7.53 31.21 -3.01
CA ASP A 386 7.15 32.56 -3.42
C ASP A 386 6.20 33.20 -2.38
N TYR A 387 5.18 32.42 -1.94
CA TYR A 387 4.28 32.85 -0.87
C TYR A 387 5.01 33.06 0.46
N LEU A 388 5.81 32.07 0.91
CA LEU A 388 6.56 32.16 2.16
C LEU A 388 7.57 33.32 2.16
N ALA A 389 8.14 33.67 1.01
CA ALA A 389 9.03 34.81 0.87
C ALA A 389 8.30 36.12 1.13
N GLY A 390 7.06 36.28 0.69
CA GLY A 390 6.20 37.44 0.98
C GLY A 390 5.82 37.54 2.46
N GLU A 391 5.69 36.41 3.16
CA GLU A 391 5.28 36.37 4.56
C GLU A 391 6.46 36.20 5.54
N ALA A 392 7.70 36.14 5.07
CA ALA A 392 8.86 35.76 5.87
C ALA A 392 9.03 36.58 7.13
N GLU A 393 8.98 37.91 7.01
CA GLU A 393 9.15 38.85 8.13
C GLU A 393 8.00 38.73 9.14
N SER A 394 6.76 38.79 8.63
CA SER A 394 5.54 38.75 9.45
C SER A 394 5.39 37.42 10.21
N TYR A 395 5.73 36.31 9.54
CA TYR A 395 5.63 35.03 10.15
C TYR A 395 6.76 34.74 11.14
N ALA A 396 8.01 35.04 10.80
CA ALA A 396 9.14 34.84 11.70
C ALA A 396 9.02 35.69 12.99
N ALA A 397 8.42 36.90 12.91
CA ALA A 397 8.18 37.77 14.05
C ALA A 397 7.18 37.19 15.08
N GLN A 398 6.44 36.12 14.75
CA GLN A 398 5.51 35.50 15.69
C GLN A 398 6.22 34.70 16.80
N GLY A 399 7.52 34.41 16.68
CA GLY A 399 8.33 33.80 17.73
C GLY A 399 9.23 32.66 17.25
N ALA A 400 9.89 32.00 18.20
CA ALA A 400 10.90 30.98 17.97
C ALA A 400 10.38 29.82 17.15
N SER A 401 9.16 29.38 17.43
CA SER A 401 8.50 28.28 16.71
C SER A 401 8.27 28.61 15.24
N ALA A 402 7.72 29.77 14.94
CA ALA A 402 7.42 30.18 13.58
C ALA A 402 8.72 30.43 12.75
N ALA A 403 9.69 31.14 13.31
CA ALA A 403 10.99 31.35 12.68
C ALA A 403 11.75 30.06 12.46
N GLY A 404 11.74 29.14 13.45
CA GLY A 404 12.38 27.84 13.37
C GLY A 404 11.76 26.92 12.32
N LYS A 405 10.44 26.88 12.24
CA LYS A 405 9.71 26.13 11.23
C LYS A 405 9.99 26.64 9.81
N LEU A 406 10.00 27.96 9.65
CA LEU A 406 10.31 28.58 8.36
C LEU A 406 11.75 28.28 7.95
N ALA A 407 12.73 28.44 8.87
CA ALA A 407 14.14 28.14 8.60
C ALA A 407 14.35 26.67 8.17
N LEU A 408 13.67 25.73 8.84
CA LEU A 408 13.71 24.30 8.46
C LEU A 408 13.14 24.08 7.05
N ALA A 409 11.99 24.67 6.74
CA ALA A 409 11.35 24.50 5.43
C ALA A 409 12.18 25.08 4.29
N VAL A 410 12.75 26.29 4.50
CA VAL A 410 13.62 26.99 3.57
C VAL A 410 14.90 26.21 3.31
N SER A 411 15.57 25.74 4.37
CA SER A 411 16.79 24.93 4.28
C SER A 411 16.52 23.59 3.58
N ALA A 412 15.41 22.93 3.92
CA ALA A 412 15.01 21.66 3.29
C ALA A 412 14.74 21.84 1.79
N ALA A 413 14.22 23.00 1.37
CA ALA A 413 14.02 23.36 -0.03
C ALA A 413 15.30 23.77 -0.76
N GLY A 414 16.47 23.77 -0.08
CA GLY A 414 17.76 24.13 -0.65
C GLY A 414 17.96 25.66 -0.78
N GLN A 415 17.19 26.46 -0.06
CA GLN A 415 17.36 27.91 0.03
C GLN A 415 18.19 28.28 1.27
N ASP A 416 18.81 29.48 1.27
CA ASP A 416 19.57 29.98 2.41
C ASP A 416 18.66 30.61 3.45
N PRO A 417 18.53 30.04 4.66
CA PRO A 417 17.69 30.62 5.72
C PRO A 417 18.27 31.94 6.30
N ARG A 418 19.52 32.27 6.00
CA ARG A 418 20.14 33.55 6.43
C ARG A 418 19.83 34.71 5.47
N ALA A 419 19.32 34.41 4.29
CA ALA A 419 19.03 35.41 3.26
C ALA A 419 17.67 35.21 2.60
N PHE A 420 16.71 34.60 3.30
CA PHE A 420 15.40 34.30 2.75
C PHE A 420 14.53 35.56 2.76
N SER A 421 14.24 36.12 1.58
CA SER A 421 13.47 37.35 1.41
C SER A 421 14.01 38.54 2.26
N ALA A 422 15.34 38.67 2.32
CA ALA A 422 16.05 39.65 3.14
C ALA A 422 15.90 39.50 4.67
N VAL A 423 15.38 38.36 5.14
CA VAL A 423 15.30 38.01 6.56
C VAL A 423 16.38 37.00 6.90
N ASP A 424 17.20 37.28 7.92
CA ASP A 424 18.06 36.24 8.53
C ASP A 424 17.28 35.53 9.62
N LEU A 425 16.73 34.33 9.24
CA LEU A 425 15.94 33.52 10.14
C LEU A 425 16.77 32.95 11.30
N VAL A 426 18.08 32.76 11.09
CA VAL A 426 19.01 32.29 12.13
C VAL A 426 19.17 33.34 13.20
N ASP A 427 19.34 34.61 12.81
CA ASP A 427 19.42 35.73 13.76
C ASP A 427 18.11 35.89 14.52
N VAL A 428 16.95 35.83 13.82
CA VAL A 428 15.62 35.88 14.46
C VAL A 428 15.45 34.80 15.52
N ILE A 429 15.79 33.53 15.21
CA ILE A 429 15.71 32.43 16.16
C ILE A 429 16.68 32.68 17.33
N SER A 430 17.93 33.02 17.03
CA SER A 430 18.98 33.20 18.03
C SER A 430 18.67 34.35 19.01
N ALA A 431 17.99 35.41 18.57
CA ALA A 431 17.52 36.48 19.40
C ALA A 431 16.50 36.07 20.46
N THR A 432 15.82 34.93 20.27
CA THR A 432 14.85 34.38 21.25
C THR A 432 15.51 33.48 22.30
N TYR A 433 16.82 33.18 22.17
CA TYR A 433 17.53 32.27 23.05
C TYR A 433 17.93 32.89 24.38
N ALA A 434 17.49 32.31 25.48
CA ALA A 434 17.85 32.71 26.84
C ALA A 434 19.00 31.81 27.37
N ILE A 435 20.21 32.36 27.39
CA ILE A 435 21.44 31.63 27.81
C ILE A 435 21.30 31.04 29.22
N THR A 436 20.61 31.73 30.13
CA THR A 436 20.48 31.33 31.54
C THR A 436 19.57 30.14 31.75
N SER A 437 18.54 29.95 30.90
CA SER A 437 17.57 28.84 30.98
C SER A 437 17.78 27.80 29.88
N GLY A 438 18.59 28.08 28.85
CA GLY A 438 18.72 27.24 27.69
C GLY A 438 17.49 27.20 26.77
N GLN A 439 16.49 28.06 27.00
CA GLN A 439 15.23 28.07 26.30
C GLN A 439 15.19 29.03 25.13
N PHE A 440 14.45 28.64 24.07
CA PHE A 440 14.01 29.52 23.00
C PHE A 440 12.58 29.99 23.26
N GLY A 441 12.33 31.30 22.98
CA GLY A 441 11.01 31.89 23.16
C GLY A 441 10.66 32.21 24.61
N ALA A 442 9.43 32.63 24.87
CA ALA A 442 8.92 32.99 26.17
C ALA A 442 8.14 31.83 26.79
N GLY A 443 8.72 31.19 27.83
CA GLY A 443 8.03 30.26 28.72
C GLY A 443 7.81 28.83 28.22
N ASN A 444 8.60 27.90 28.67
CA ASN A 444 8.42 26.43 28.68
C ASN A 444 7.63 25.81 27.52
N SER A 445 7.77 26.35 26.30
CA SER A 445 7.09 25.86 25.10
C SER A 445 7.93 24.76 24.41
N VAL A 446 7.44 23.54 24.44
CA VAL A 446 8.05 22.43 23.67
C VAL A 446 8.12 22.76 22.16
N TRP A 447 7.12 23.47 21.63
CA TRP A 447 7.08 23.87 20.23
C TRP A 447 8.15 24.90 19.88
N ASP A 448 8.33 25.95 20.73
CA ASP A 448 9.37 26.94 20.52
C ASP A 448 10.75 26.30 20.59
N GLN A 449 10.98 25.46 21.60
CA GLN A 449 12.24 24.76 21.79
C GLN A 449 12.55 23.85 20.59
N SER A 450 11.60 22.99 20.22
CA SER A 450 11.82 21.97 19.16
C SER A 450 12.01 22.61 17.78
N TRP A 451 11.11 23.54 17.39
CA TRP A 451 11.21 24.16 16.07
C TRP A 451 12.44 25.06 15.93
N ALA A 452 12.80 25.81 16.96
CA ALA A 452 14.02 26.63 16.95
C ALA A 452 15.27 25.77 16.76
N MET A 453 15.41 24.69 17.54
CA MET A 453 16.54 23.76 17.43
C MET A 453 16.60 23.09 16.05
N LEU A 454 15.46 22.64 15.51
CA LEU A 454 15.40 22.03 14.18
C LEU A 454 15.75 23.03 13.07
N GLY A 455 15.26 24.25 13.16
CA GLY A 455 15.56 25.33 12.20
C GLY A 455 17.04 25.69 12.20
N LEU A 456 17.63 25.92 13.39
CA LEU A 456 19.07 26.20 13.53
C LEU A 456 19.91 25.02 13.01
N ARG A 457 19.56 23.79 13.36
CA ARG A 457 20.28 22.60 12.88
C ARG A 457 20.24 22.47 11.36
N ALA A 458 19.10 22.74 10.74
CA ALA A 458 18.93 22.72 9.29
C ALA A 458 19.75 23.82 8.60
N ALA A 459 19.93 24.97 9.28
CA ALA A 459 20.78 26.07 8.83
C ALA A 459 22.30 25.81 9.04
N GLY A 460 22.67 24.64 9.59
CA GLY A 460 24.07 24.27 9.85
C GLY A 460 24.63 24.72 11.19
N GLU A 461 23.78 25.28 12.06
CA GLU A 461 24.23 25.78 13.38
C GLU A 461 24.45 24.63 14.39
N THR A 462 25.33 24.94 15.36
CA THR A 462 25.54 24.05 16.52
C THR A 462 24.51 24.38 17.59
N ILE A 463 23.75 23.39 18.02
CA ILE A 463 22.77 23.55 19.09
C ILE A 463 23.49 23.59 20.45
N PRO A 464 23.28 24.61 21.30
CA PRO A 464 23.83 24.63 22.65
C PRO A 464 23.37 23.43 23.49
N VAL A 465 24.28 22.84 24.28
CA VAL A 465 23.94 21.71 25.17
C VAL A 465 22.81 22.08 26.12
N SER A 466 22.84 23.28 26.69
CA SER A 466 21.77 23.80 27.55
C SER A 466 20.40 23.87 26.88
N ALA A 467 20.34 24.03 25.54
CA ALA A 467 19.07 23.99 24.82
C ALA A 467 18.52 22.54 24.75
N THR A 468 19.38 21.55 24.63
CA THR A 468 18.98 20.14 24.67
C THR A 468 18.51 19.75 26.07
N GLU A 469 19.26 20.16 27.11
CA GLU A 469 18.89 19.93 28.51
C GLU A 469 17.53 20.60 28.85
N ALA A 470 17.28 21.81 28.33
CA ALA A 470 16.00 22.49 28.51
C ALA A 470 14.84 21.73 27.83
N LEU A 471 15.06 21.15 26.65
CA LEU A 471 14.03 20.32 26.00
C LEU A 471 13.76 19.02 26.78
N GLU A 472 14.80 18.36 27.27
CA GLU A 472 14.67 17.17 28.11
C GLU A 472 13.90 17.48 29.41
N ALA A 473 14.14 18.63 30.02
CA ALA A 473 13.41 19.08 31.22
C ALA A 473 11.91 19.36 30.98
N LEU A 474 11.49 19.53 29.73
CA LEU A 474 10.07 19.67 29.38
C LEU A 474 9.35 18.33 29.21
N GLN A 475 10.08 17.23 29.18
CA GLN A 475 9.49 15.91 29.06
C GLN A 475 8.74 15.53 30.35
N ALA A 476 7.49 15.06 30.18
CA ALA A 476 6.70 14.59 31.32
C ALA A 476 7.29 13.28 31.88
N GLU A 477 7.02 12.98 33.17
CA GLU A 477 7.45 11.72 33.82
C GLU A 477 6.91 10.47 33.10
N SER A 478 5.78 10.60 32.39
CA SER A 478 5.19 9.54 31.56
C SER A 478 5.94 9.28 30.24
N GLY A 479 6.97 10.10 29.92
CA GLY A 479 7.74 9.99 28.68
C GLY A 479 7.15 10.77 27.48
N GLY A 480 6.07 11.52 27.71
CA GLY A 480 5.39 12.33 26.69
C GLY A 480 5.68 13.82 26.80
#